data_0de0ae15836cf896847900076e73a5ec
#
_entry.id   0de0ae15836cf896847900076e73a5ec
#
_cell.length_a   1.000
_cell.length_b   1.000
_cell.length_c   1.000
_cell.angle_alpha   90.00
_cell.angle_beta   90.00
_cell.angle_gamma   90.00
#
_symmetry.space_group_name_H-M   'P 1'
#
loop_
_entity.id
_entity.type
_entity.pdbx_description
1 polymer ?
#
loop_
_entity_poly.entity_id
_entity_poly.type
_entity_poly.pdbx_seq_one_letter_code
_entity_poly.pdbx_strand_id
1 'polypeptide(L)'
;MTMRWRPIAEWAGFQLVWLTCALGAAQGWNAPGVIAAGLFIGAALAMKRSPSSECIAILASGAVGFIAESALMVAELVRFAAPWPSSQLAPAWIVALWLAFGVTLPTMASLLGHSLVIKAGIVGFVAGPLAYWAGARLGALEMTGSAPLTYLAIALIWAVALPSLLIFRQRMRQ
;
A
#
# COMPACT_ATOMS: atom_id res chain seq x y z
N MET A 1 -15.97 2.09 -26.66
CA MET A 1 -14.77 2.97 -26.54
C MET A 1 -14.65 3.66 -25.16
N THR A 2 -15.03 3.02 -24.05
CA THR A 2 -15.31 3.72 -22.79
C THR A 2 -14.50 3.23 -21.58
N MET A 3 -13.22 2.80 -21.72
CA MET A 3 -12.53 2.28 -20.51
C MET A 3 -11.04 2.56 -20.38
N ARG A 4 -10.50 3.53 -21.08
CA ARG A 4 -9.07 3.92 -20.91
C ARG A 4 -8.81 4.80 -19.68
N TRP A 5 -9.84 5.47 -19.14
CA TRP A 5 -9.71 6.42 -18.02
C TRP A 5 -9.75 5.77 -16.62
N ARG A 6 -10.39 4.61 -16.48
CA ARG A 6 -10.53 3.96 -15.17
C ARG A 6 -9.18 3.64 -14.50
N PRO A 7 -8.19 3.05 -15.18
CA PRO A 7 -6.87 2.81 -14.59
C PRO A 7 -6.19 4.11 -14.16
N ILE A 8 -6.26 5.15 -14.98
CA ILE A 8 -5.66 6.45 -14.67
C ILE A 8 -6.32 7.08 -13.46
N ALA A 9 -7.65 7.09 -13.41
CA ALA A 9 -8.41 7.64 -12.29
C ALA A 9 -8.15 6.87 -10.99
N GLU A 10 -8.04 5.53 -11.06
CA GLU A 10 -7.72 4.68 -9.92
C GLU A 10 -6.31 4.98 -9.38
N TRP A 11 -5.32 5.10 -10.27
CA TRP A 11 -3.96 5.47 -9.89
C TRP A 11 -3.89 6.89 -9.31
N ALA A 12 -4.52 7.87 -9.96
CA ALA A 12 -4.56 9.24 -9.46
C ALA A 12 -5.25 9.32 -8.09
N GLY A 13 -6.37 8.61 -7.92
CA GLY A 13 -7.06 8.51 -6.63
C GLY A 13 -6.18 7.89 -5.54
N PHE A 14 -5.48 6.81 -5.85
CA PHE A 14 -4.54 6.19 -4.92
C PHE A 14 -3.38 7.14 -4.55
N GLN A 15 -2.84 7.89 -5.51
CA GLN A 15 -1.78 8.87 -5.22
C GLN A 15 -2.27 10.01 -4.32
N LEU A 16 -3.52 10.45 -4.48
CA LEU A 16 -4.14 11.44 -3.57
C LEU A 16 -4.28 10.86 -2.15
N VAL A 17 -4.72 9.59 -2.02
CA VAL A 17 -4.76 8.91 -0.72
C VAL A 17 -3.37 8.84 -0.11
N TRP A 18 -2.36 8.42 -0.88
CA TRP A 18 -0.97 8.32 -0.43
C TRP A 18 -0.45 9.66 0.10
N LEU A 19 -0.65 10.74 -0.66
CA LEU A 19 -0.24 12.09 -0.24
C LEU A 19 -0.97 12.55 1.02
N THR A 20 -2.29 12.31 1.11
CA THR A 20 -3.09 12.67 2.28
C THR A 20 -2.63 11.90 3.52
N CYS A 21 -2.33 10.61 3.38
CA CYS A 21 -1.75 9.80 4.45
C CYS A 21 -0.41 10.35 4.91
N ALA A 22 0.51 10.58 3.97
CA ALA A 22 1.87 11.03 4.30
C ALA A 22 1.88 12.43 4.92
N LEU A 23 1.17 13.38 4.34
CA LEU A 23 1.11 14.76 4.85
C LEU A 23 0.35 14.86 6.18
N GLY A 24 -0.73 14.09 6.34
CA GLY A 24 -1.46 14.01 7.61
C GLY A 24 -0.58 13.44 8.73
N ALA A 25 0.10 12.33 8.45
CA ALA A 25 1.01 11.70 9.40
C ALA A 25 2.17 12.61 9.78
N ALA A 26 2.76 13.33 8.84
CA ALA A 26 3.84 14.30 9.09
C ALA A 26 3.41 15.42 10.05
N GLN A 27 2.10 15.71 10.13
CA GLN A 27 1.52 16.67 11.07
C GLN A 27 1.01 16.01 12.37
N GLY A 28 1.24 14.72 12.57
CA GLY A 28 0.80 13.98 13.73
C GLY A 28 -0.66 13.47 13.65
N TRP A 29 -1.29 13.48 12.49
CA TRP A 29 -2.72 13.19 12.31
C TRP A 29 -2.96 11.93 11.49
N ASN A 30 -3.64 10.95 12.07
CA ASN A 30 -4.07 9.73 11.35
C ASN A 30 -5.36 9.95 10.54
N ALA A 31 -6.29 10.76 11.09
CA ALA A 31 -7.65 10.86 10.57
C ALA A 31 -7.75 11.25 9.08
N PRO A 32 -7.00 12.24 8.56
CA PRO A 32 -7.10 12.60 7.15
C PRO A 32 -6.82 11.44 6.20
N GLY A 33 -5.75 10.66 6.49
CA GLY A 33 -5.37 9.50 5.67
C GLY A 33 -6.40 8.38 5.75
N VAL A 34 -6.89 8.05 6.95
CA VAL A 34 -7.92 7.02 7.16
C VAL A 34 -9.21 7.38 6.44
N ILE A 35 -9.65 8.64 6.54
CA ILE A 35 -10.87 9.12 5.86
C ILE A 35 -10.69 9.06 4.33
N ALA A 36 -9.57 9.57 3.80
CA ALA A 36 -9.30 9.54 2.37
C ALA A 36 -9.27 8.11 1.82
N ALA A 37 -8.61 7.17 2.52
CA ALA A 37 -8.59 5.77 2.17
C ALA A 37 -10.00 5.15 2.19
N GLY A 38 -10.79 5.43 3.23
CA GLY A 38 -12.17 4.95 3.36
C GLY A 38 -13.06 5.44 2.20
N LEU A 39 -12.98 6.72 1.85
CA LEU A 39 -13.72 7.29 0.73
C LEU A 39 -13.30 6.67 -0.61
N PHE A 40 -12.01 6.51 -0.84
CA PHE A 40 -11.48 5.88 -2.06
C PHE A 40 -11.94 4.43 -2.19
N ILE A 41 -11.82 3.63 -1.11
CA ILE A 41 -12.28 2.23 -1.08
C ILE A 41 -13.80 2.16 -1.29
N GLY A 42 -14.58 2.98 -0.59
CA GLY A 42 -16.03 3.03 -0.71
C GLY A 42 -16.48 3.36 -2.14
N ALA A 43 -15.88 4.38 -2.75
CA ALA A 43 -16.15 4.74 -4.14
C ALA A 43 -15.78 3.61 -5.12
N ALA A 44 -14.63 2.96 -4.90
CA ALA A 44 -14.21 1.85 -5.74
C ALA A 44 -15.17 0.65 -5.64
N LEU A 45 -15.62 0.29 -4.43
CA LEU A 45 -16.55 -0.83 -4.20
C LEU A 45 -17.94 -0.54 -4.76
N ALA A 46 -18.44 0.69 -4.66
CA ALA A 46 -19.73 1.08 -5.22
C ALA A 46 -19.78 0.94 -6.75
N MET A 47 -18.65 0.97 -7.42
CA MET A 47 -18.53 0.82 -8.87
C MET A 47 -18.33 -0.63 -9.35
N LYS A 48 -18.26 -1.62 -8.43
CA LYS A 48 -17.98 -3.04 -8.76
C LYS A 48 -19.26 -3.87 -8.79
N ARG A 49 -19.31 -4.84 -9.73
CA ARG A 49 -20.42 -5.80 -9.82
C ARG A 49 -20.33 -6.93 -8.79
N SER A 50 -19.15 -7.24 -8.30
CA SER A 50 -18.89 -8.27 -7.29
C SER A 50 -18.02 -7.70 -6.19
N PRO A 51 -18.59 -6.98 -5.20
CA PRO A 51 -17.81 -6.33 -4.15
C PRO A 51 -17.14 -7.32 -3.18
N SER A 52 -17.69 -8.52 -2.98
CA SER A 52 -17.16 -9.47 -1.99
C SER A 52 -15.73 -9.93 -2.27
N SER A 53 -15.41 -10.31 -3.50
CA SER A 53 -14.06 -10.72 -3.87
C SER A 53 -13.03 -9.55 -3.79
N GLU A 54 -13.49 -8.35 -4.09
CA GLU A 54 -12.66 -7.15 -3.95
C GLU A 54 -12.40 -6.82 -2.48
N CYS A 55 -13.42 -6.96 -1.61
CA CYS A 55 -13.25 -6.77 -0.16
C CYS A 55 -12.20 -7.73 0.42
N ILE A 56 -12.21 -9.00 0.03
CA ILE A 56 -11.22 -9.98 0.49
C ILE A 56 -9.80 -9.57 0.06
N ALA A 57 -9.62 -9.13 -1.19
CA ALA A 57 -8.32 -8.67 -1.67
C ALA A 57 -7.83 -7.40 -0.95
N ILE A 58 -8.74 -6.46 -0.66
CA ILE A 58 -8.46 -5.26 0.12
C ILE A 58 -8.03 -5.63 1.54
N LEU A 59 -8.78 -6.50 2.21
CA LEU A 59 -8.46 -6.96 3.57
C LEU A 59 -7.13 -7.72 3.61
N ALA A 60 -6.86 -8.57 2.62
CA ALA A 60 -5.59 -9.28 2.51
C ALA A 60 -4.42 -8.30 2.35
N SER A 61 -4.60 -7.24 1.54
CA SER A 61 -3.61 -6.18 1.39
C SER A 61 -3.34 -5.47 2.73
N GLY A 62 -4.39 -5.10 3.46
CA GLY A 62 -4.27 -4.48 4.78
C GLY A 62 -3.57 -5.39 5.79
N ALA A 63 -3.87 -6.69 5.80
CA ALA A 63 -3.23 -7.66 6.69
C ALA A 63 -1.73 -7.83 6.37
N VAL A 64 -1.38 -7.97 5.08
CA VAL A 64 0.02 -8.03 4.63
C VAL A 64 0.75 -6.75 5.03
N GLY A 65 0.14 -5.58 4.80
CA GLY A 65 0.72 -4.30 5.19
C GLY A 65 0.91 -4.19 6.69
N PHE A 66 -0.10 -4.53 7.50
CA PHE A 66 0.03 -4.50 8.95
C PHE A 66 1.19 -5.36 9.45
N ILE A 67 1.34 -6.58 8.93
CA ILE A 67 2.43 -7.47 9.33
C ILE A 67 3.79 -6.91 8.88
N ALA A 68 3.90 -6.49 7.62
CA ALA A 68 5.15 -5.99 7.06
C ALA A 68 5.65 -4.72 7.77
N GLU A 69 4.75 -3.76 7.98
CA GLU A 69 5.10 -2.49 8.61
C GLU A 69 5.41 -2.65 10.09
N SER A 70 4.63 -3.50 10.80
CA SER A 70 4.93 -3.82 12.20
C SER A 70 6.28 -4.54 12.33
N ALA A 71 6.63 -5.41 11.40
CA ALA A 71 7.93 -6.08 11.40
C ALA A 71 9.09 -5.08 11.21
N LEU A 72 8.94 -4.10 10.32
CA LEU A 72 9.94 -3.02 10.15
C LEU A 72 10.10 -2.17 11.41
N MET A 73 9.00 -1.89 12.12
CA MET A 73 9.03 -1.13 13.38
C MET A 73 9.67 -1.93 14.51
N VAL A 74 9.29 -3.20 14.67
CA VAL A 74 9.87 -4.09 15.70
C VAL A 74 11.36 -4.34 15.47
N ALA A 75 11.77 -4.39 14.19
CA ALA A 75 13.17 -4.49 13.81
C ALA A 75 13.95 -3.16 13.94
N GLU A 76 13.30 -2.09 14.42
CA GLU A 76 13.86 -0.75 14.56
C GLU A 76 14.47 -0.19 13.26
N LEU A 77 13.93 -0.60 12.12
CA LEU A 77 14.37 -0.11 10.81
C LEU A 77 13.63 1.17 10.39
N VAL A 78 12.36 1.29 10.79
CA VAL A 78 11.50 2.42 10.45
C VAL A 78 10.68 2.86 11.68
N ARG A 79 10.53 4.16 11.84
CA ARG A 79 9.59 4.78 12.78
C ARG A 79 8.60 5.63 12.00
N PHE A 80 7.31 5.34 12.14
CA PHE A 80 6.26 6.13 11.51
C PHE A 80 5.85 7.33 12.37
N ALA A 81 5.54 8.44 11.72
CA ALA A 81 4.87 9.57 12.36
C ALA A 81 3.42 9.20 12.70
N ALA A 82 2.80 9.93 13.63
CA ALA A 82 1.44 9.69 14.12
C ALA A 82 1.18 8.23 14.55
N PRO A 83 1.94 7.67 15.52
CA PRO A 83 1.92 6.25 15.88
C PRO A 83 0.69 5.89 16.73
N TRP A 84 -0.48 5.86 16.13
CA TRP A 84 -1.73 5.46 16.78
C TRP A 84 -2.29 4.20 16.12
N PRO A 85 -2.77 3.20 16.82
CA PRO A 85 -3.02 3.11 18.28
C PRO A 85 -1.80 2.68 19.11
N SER A 86 -0.68 2.33 18.50
CA SER A 86 0.52 1.83 19.18
C SER A 86 1.78 2.42 18.58
N SER A 87 2.79 2.67 19.40
CA SER A 87 4.11 3.07 18.97
C SER A 87 5.00 1.91 18.48
N GLN A 88 4.55 0.67 18.67
CA GLN A 88 5.31 -0.53 18.31
C GLN A 88 4.73 -1.27 17.09
N LEU A 89 3.52 -0.92 16.68
CA LEU A 89 2.82 -1.56 15.57
C LEU A 89 2.47 -0.54 14.50
N ALA A 90 2.22 -1.04 13.29
CA ALA A 90 1.84 -0.23 12.15
C ALA A 90 0.69 0.73 12.49
N PRO A 91 0.86 2.05 12.33
CA PRO A 91 -0.20 3.00 12.63
C PRO A 91 -1.37 2.90 11.67
N ALA A 92 -2.54 3.37 12.13
CA ALA A 92 -3.80 3.23 11.39
C ALA A 92 -3.73 3.84 9.97
N TRP A 93 -3.03 4.95 9.78
CA TRP A 93 -2.92 5.59 8.47
C TRP A 93 -2.16 4.74 7.44
N ILE A 94 -1.09 4.02 7.87
CA ILE A 94 -0.34 3.16 6.94
C ILE A 94 -1.14 1.89 6.62
N VAL A 95 -1.85 1.33 7.58
CA VAL A 95 -2.77 0.20 7.35
C VAL A 95 -3.89 0.60 6.39
N ALA A 96 -4.48 1.79 6.58
CA ALA A 96 -5.49 2.34 5.67
C ALA A 96 -4.94 2.53 4.25
N LEU A 97 -3.68 2.96 4.12
CA LEU A 97 -3.00 3.07 2.83
C LEU A 97 -2.83 1.71 2.15
N TRP A 98 -2.46 0.66 2.90
CA TRP A 98 -2.37 -0.70 2.38
C TRP A 98 -3.75 -1.25 1.96
N LEU A 99 -4.81 -0.96 2.71
CA LEU A 99 -6.18 -1.28 2.30
C LEU A 99 -6.53 -0.59 0.97
N ALA A 100 -6.23 0.71 0.85
CA ALA A 100 -6.44 1.44 -0.40
C ALA A 100 -5.60 0.89 -1.56
N PHE A 101 -4.36 0.44 -1.29
CA PHE A 101 -3.52 -0.24 -2.27
C PHE A 101 -4.18 -1.51 -2.83
N GLY A 102 -4.90 -2.27 -2.00
CA GLY A 102 -5.67 -3.43 -2.42
C GLY A 102 -6.67 -3.15 -3.55
N VAL A 103 -7.21 -1.93 -3.62
CA VAL A 103 -8.09 -1.49 -4.72
C VAL A 103 -7.38 -1.48 -6.06
N THR A 104 -6.08 -1.19 -6.10
CA THR A 104 -5.29 -1.05 -7.34
C THR A 104 -4.81 -2.39 -7.92
N LEU A 105 -4.88 -3.48 -7.15
CA LEU A 105 -4.38 -4.80 -7.57
C LEU A 105 -4.97 -5.31 -8.90
N PRO A 106 -6.29 -5.13 -9.20
CA PRO A 106 -6.85 -5.50 -10.49
C PRO A 106 -6.19 -4.82 -11.68
N THR A 107 -5.98 -3.53 -11.54
CA THR A 107 -5.35 -2.70 -12.57
C THR A 107 -3.88 -3.08 -12.74
N MET A 108 -3.15 -3.28 -11.65
CA MET A 108 -1.76 -3.77 -11.70
C MET A 108 -1.66 -5.12 -12.38
N ALA A 109 -2.52 -6.08 -12.04
CA ALA A 109 -2.53 -7.40 -12.69
C ALA A 109 -2.74 -7.30 -14.20
N SER A 110 -3.63 -6.41 -14.64
CA SER A 110 -3.90 -6.21 -16.08
C SER A 110 -2.73 -5.57 -16.82
N LEU A 111 -1.99 -4.67 -16.17
CA LEU A 111 -0.83 -4.00 -16.75
C LEU A 111 0.40 -4.91 -16.84
N LEU A 112 0.61 -5.77 -15.84
CA LEU A 112 1.76 -6.66 -15.79
C LEU A 112 1.63 -7.87 -16.74
N GLY A 113 0.40 -8.32 -17.03
CA GLY A 113 0.07 -9.35 -18.02
C GLY A 113 0.84 -10.66 -17.81
N HIS A 114 1.39 -11.22 -18.88
CA HIS A 114 2.24 -12.41 -18.81
C HIS A 114 3.52 -12.13 -18.00
N SER A 115 3.99 -13.14 -17.26
CA SER A 115 5.13 -13.02 -16.31
C SER A 115 4.84 -12.10 -15.13
N LEU A 116 3.58 -12.03 -14.69
CA LEU A 116 3.09 -11.17 -13.61
C LEU A 116 3.96 -11.26 -12.36
N VAL A 117 4.37 -12.46 -11.94
CA VAL A 117 5.13 -12.68 -10.69
C VAL A 117 6.49 -11.98 -10.74
N ILE A 118 7.25 -12.20 -11.82
CA ILE A 118 8.60 -11.63 -11.98
C ILE A 118 8.50 -10.11 -12.09
N LYS A 119 7.61 -9.61 -12.94
CA LYS A 119 7.43 -8.17 -13.12
C LYS A 119 6.95 -7.49 -11.83
N ALA A 120 6.01 -8.11 -11.10
CA ALA A 120 5.56 -7.61 -9.82
C ALA A 120 6.69 -7.59 -8.78
N GLY A 121 7.51 -8.63 -8.73
CA GLY A 121 8.68 -8.67 -7.86
C GLY A 121 9.65 -7.51 -8.14
N ILE A 122 9.98 -7.27 -9.42
CA ILE A 122 10.87 -6.16 -9.82
C ILE A 122 10.23 -4.81 -9.49
N VAL A 123 8.95 -4.62 -9.82
CA VAL A 123 8.22 -3.37 -9.50
C VAL A 123 8.19 -3.14 -8.00
N GLY A 124 7.86 -4.15 -7.20
CA GLY A 124 7.85 -4.04 -5.74
C GLY A 124 9.24 -3.71 -5.19
N PHE A 125 10.28 -4.41 -5.67
CA PHE A 125 11.66 -4.20 -5.25
C PHE A 125 12.14 -2.75 -5.46
N VAL A 126 11.68 -2.08 -6.52
CA VAL A 126 12.08 -0.70 -6.83
C VAL A 126 11.11 0.32 -6.24
N ALA A 127 9.81 0.13 -6.44
CA ALA A 127 8.79 1.11 -6.03
C ALA A 127 8.63 1.21 -4.50
N GLY A 128 8.81 0.09 -3.77
CA GLY A 128 8.77 0.10 -2.31
C GLY A 128 9.75 1.09 -1.70
N PRO A 129 11.07 0.91 -1.90
CA PRO A 129 12.08 1.85 -1.40
C PRO A 129 11.85 3.30 -1.82
N LEU A 130 11.42 3.53 -3.06
CA LEU A 130 11.12 4.88 -3.56
C LEU A 130 9.95 5.54 -2.80
N ALA A 131 8.89 4.77 -2.51
CA ALA A 131 7.75 5.27 -1.74
C ALA A 131 8.15 5.64 -0.31
N TYR A 132 9.00 4.82 0.32
CA TYR A 132 9.51 5.12 1.67
C TYR A 132 10.46 6.30 1.68
N TRP A 133 11.35 6.40 0.69
CA TRP A 133 12.20 7.58 0.53
C TRP A 133 11.36 8.86 0.42
N ALA A 134 10.34 8.84 -0.42
CA ALA A 134 9.42 9.98 -0.57
C ALA A 134 8.64 10.28 0.71
N GLY A 135 8.13 9.25 1.40
CA GLY A 135 7.46 9.39 2.70
C GLY A 135 8.36 10.00 3.78
N ALA A 136 9.64 9.59 3.83
CA ALA A 136 10.62 10.16 4.73
C ALA A 136 10.91 11.64 4.42
N ARG A 137 11.00 12.00 3.14
CA ARG A 137 11.16 13.41 2.70
C ARG A 137 9.99 14.29 3.07
N LEU A 138 8.78 13.71 3.16
CA LEU A 138 7.58 14.42 3.61
C LEU A 138 7.43 14.45 5.14
N GLY A 139 8.27 13.74 5.89
CA GLY A 139 8.18 13.67 7.35
C GLY A 139 7.18 12.65 7.88
N ALA A 140 6.65 11.76 7.02
CA ALA A 140 5.69 10.73 7.42
C ALA A 140 6.33 9.55 8.16
N LEU A 141 7.64 9.37 8.00
CA LEU A 141 8.42 8.32 8.64
C LEU A 141 9.90 8.71 8.76
N GLU A 142 10.61 8.01 9.63
CA GLU A 142 12.05 8.14 9.84
C GLU A 142 12.71 6.76 9.63
N MET A 143 13.86 6.74 8.93
CA MET A 143 14.72 5.56 8.83
C MET A 143 15.60 5.50 10.07
N THR A 144 15.31 4.57 10.99
CA THR A 144 16.04 4.46 12.27
C THR A 144 17.21 3.48 12.19
N GLY A 145 17.14 2.51 11.29
CA GLY A 145 18.23 1.60 10.98
C GLY A 145 19.27 2.20 10.01
N SER A 146 20.32 1.43 9.71
CA SER A 146 21.28 1.83 8.65
C SER A 146 20.53 1.89 7.31
N ALA A 147 20.70 2.99 6.57
CA ALA A 147 19.95 3.24 5.35
C ALA A 147 20.04 2.09 4.31
N PRO A 148 21.22 1.51 4.01
CA PRO A 148 21.30 0.40 3.06
C PRO A 148 20.51 -0.83 3.51
N LEU A 149 20.58 -1.19 4.78
CA LEU A 149 19.86 -2.35 5.32
C LEU A 149 18.35 -2.11 5.30
N THR A 150 17.91 -0.94 5.72
CA THR A 150 16.49 -0.56 5.74
C THR A 150 15.89 -0.58 4.33
N TYR A 151 16.55 0.05 3.36
CA TYR A 151 16.08 0.02 1.98
C TYR A 151 16.07 -1.38 1.37
N LEU A 152 17.07 -2.21 1.68
CA LEU A 152 17.10 -3.61 1.23
C LEU A 152 15.94 -4.40 1.85
N ALA A 153 15.69 -4.26 3.14
CA ALA A 153 14.57 -4.92 3.81
C ALA A 153 13.23 -4.52 3.19
N ILE A 154 13.00 -3.23 2.96
CA ILE A 154 11.80 -2.73 2.29
C ILE A 154 11.68 -3.30 0.87
N ALA A 155 12.78 -3.30 0.09
CA ALA A 155 12.80 -3.84 -1.26
C ALA A 155 12.40 -5.32 -1.29
N LEU A 156 12.97 -6.14 -0.38
CA LEU A 156 12.66 -7.57 -0.29
C LEU A 156 11.21 -7.82 0.16
N ILE A 157 10.71 -7.07 1.14
CA ILE A 157 9.32 -7.14 1.59
C ILE A 157 8.38 -6.87 0.39
N TRP A 158 8.58 -5.79 -0.34
CA TRP A 158 7.74 -5.42 -1.46
C TRP A 158 7.90 -6.36 -2.66
N ALA A 159 9.10 -6.91 -2.90
CA ALA A 159 9.35 -7.90 -3.94
C ALA A 159 8.58 -9.21 -3.70
N VAL A 160 8.24 -9.51 -2.44
CA VAL A 160 7.43 -10.68 -2.05
C VAL A 160 5.95 -10.31 -1.90
N ALA A 161 5.63 -9.21 -1.22
CA ALA A 161 4.27 -8.81 -0.91
C ALA A 161 3.44 -8.55 -2.18
N LEU A 162 3.97 -7.79 -3.14
CA LEU A 162 3.21 -7.44 -4.34
C LEU A 162 2.85 -8.65 -5.20
N PRO A 163 3.78 -9.55 -5.60
CA PRO A 163 3.39 -10.74 -6.35
C PRO A 163 2.48 -11.67 -5.56
N SER A 164 2.68 -11.81 -4.24
CA SER A 164 1.82 -12.64 -3.38
C SER A 164 0.37 -12.16 -3.38
N LEU A 165 0.14 -10.85 -3.23
CA LEU A 165 -1.19 -10.25 -3.29
C LEU A 165 -1.84 -10.42 -4.68
N LEU A 166 -1.07 -10.29 -5.75
CA LEU A 166 -1.58 -10.47 -7.10
C LEU A 166 -1.95 -11.93 -7.40
N ILE A 167 -1.14 -12.90 -6.94
CA ILE A 167 -1.43 -14.33 -7.06
C ILE A 167 -2.68 -14.67 -6.25
N PHE A 168 -2.74 -14.24 -4.97
CA PHE A 168 -3.89 -14.45 -4.11
C PHE A 168 -5.18 -13.97 -4.77
N ARG A 169 -5.15 -12.74 -5.30
CA ARG A 169 -6.30 -12.17 -5.99
C ARG A 169 -6.70 -12.95 -7.26
N GLN A 170 -5.73 -13.49 -8.02
CA GLN A 170 -6.04 -14.31 -9.20
C GLN A 170 -6.77 -15.60 -8.82
N ARG A 171 -6.34 -16.27 -7.75
CA ARG A 171 -6.97 -17.51 -7.24
C ARG A 171 -8.41 -17.28 -6.77
N MET A 172 -8.71 -16.11 -6.20
CA MET A 172 -10.06 -15.76 -5.75
C MET A 172 -11.05 -15.49 -6.90
N ARG A 173 -10.58 -15.43 -8.15
CA ARG A 173 -11.44 -15.19 -9.33
C ARG A 173 -11.75 -16.46 -10.14
N GLN A 174 -11.10 -17.57 -9.79
CA GLN A 174 -11.34 -18.89 -10.37
C GLN A 174 -12.46 -19.62 -9.61
#